data_65631d1ac779e5281d30e32c8944c6e1
#
_entry.id   65631d1ac779e5281d30e32c8944c6e1
#
_cell.length_a   1.000
_cell.length_b   1.000
_cell.length_c   1.000
_cell.angle_alpha   90.00
_cell.angle_beta   90.00
_cell.angle_gamma   90.00
#
_symmetry.space_group_name_H-M   'P 1'
#
loop_
_entity.id
_entity.type
_entity.pdbx_description
1 polymer ?
#
loop_
_entity_poly.entity_id
_entity_poly.type
_entity_poly.pdbx_seq_one_letter_code
_entity_poly.pdbx_strand_id
1 'polypeptide(L)'
;MYEEPGEFVERPVPPPFMFACPDCVRWLLRLARTWDAPEGCFWEQLQVARHIAQGHPEDVPPQHLDDCELCVGYARRDDGDAALVWAQHRARDLFMPPSIARLL
;
A
#
# COMPACT_ATOMS: atom_id res chain seq x y z
N MET A 1 -3.36 -10.47 31.12
CA MET A 1 -3.09 -10.42 30.51
C MET A 1 -3.48 -9.83 29.57
N TYR A 2 -3.37 -9.52 28.95
CA TYR A 2 -3.51 -9.20 28.18
C TYR A 2 -3.73 -8.99 27.05
N GLU A 3 -3.71 -8.57 26.48
CA GLU A 3 -3.78 -8.26 25.42
C GLU A 3 -4.62 -8.42 24.56
N GLU A 4 -5.19 -7.84 24.17
CA GLU A 4 -6.10 -8.04 23.33
C GLU A 4 -5.70 -8.03 21.97
N PRO A 5 -5.59 -9.01 21.29
CA PRO A 5 -5.08 -9.07 19.96
C PRO A 5 -6.01 -8.46 18.93
N GLY A 6 -7.26 -8.36 19.25
CA GLY A 6 -8.20 -7.81 18.30
C GLY A 6 -7.93 -6.38 17.92
N GLU A 7 -7.22 -5.67 18.77
CA GLU A 7 -6.89 -4.31 18.48
C GLU A 7 -5.57 -4.16 17.79
N PHE A 8 -4.82 -5.22 17.70
CA PHE A 8 -3.50 -5.16 17.11
C PHE A 8 -3.61 -5.44 15.61
N VAL A 9 -3.30 -4.45 14.82
CA VAL A 9 -3.29 -4.62 13.36
C VAL A 9 -1.85 -4.81 12.94
N GLU A 10 -1.55 -6.00 12.47
CA GLU A 10 -0.19 -6.35 12.12
C GLU A 10 0.16 -5.77 10.77
N ARG A 11 1.21 -4.95 10.73
CA ARG A 11 1.69 -4.37 9.48
C ARG A 11 2.72 -5.28 8.85
N PRO A 12 2.70 -5.44 7.53
CA PRO A 12 3.75 -6.20 6.87
C PRO A 12 5.09 -5.49 6.98
N VAL A 13 6.17 -6.25 7.01
CA VAL A 13 7.51 -5.67 6.96
C VAL A 13 7.79 -5.27 5.51
N PRO A 14 8.10 -4.01 5.24
CA PRO A 14 8.40 -3.60 3.88
C PRO A 14 9.59 -4.37 3.31
N PRO A 15 9.56 -4.67 2.02
CA PRO A 15 10.66 -5.42 1.40
C PRO A 15 11.95 -4.62 1.36
N PRO A 16 13.09 -5.29 1.19
CA PRO A 16 14.39 -4.63 1.27
C PRO A 16 14.60 -3.44 0.34
N PHE A 17 13.99 -3.44 -0.84
CA PHE A 17 14.19 -2.33 -1.77
C PHE A 17 13.69 -1.02 -1.18
N MET A 18 12.67 -1.06 -0.31
CA MET A 18 12.13 0.15 0.28
C MET A 18 13.08 0.75 1.32
N PHE A 19 13.91 -0.07 1.94
CA PHE A 19 14.91 0.45 2.87
C PHE A 19 16.17 0.90 2.16
N ALA A 20 16.38 0.46 0.93
CA ALA A 20 17.53 0.87 0.13
C ALA A 20 17.27 2.16 -0.64
N CYS A 21 16.02 2.59 -0.74
CA CYS A 21 15.65 3.78 -1.49
C CYS A 21 15.40 4.93 -0.52
N PRO A 22 16.17 6.03 -0.59
CA PRO A 22 15.99 7.16 0.32
C PRO A 22 14.58 7.75 0.26
N ASP A 23 13.98 7.77 -0.92
CA ASP A 23 12.63 8.30 -1.05
C ASP A 23 11.60 7.40 -0.41
N CYS A 24 11.74 6.08 -0.56
CA CYS A 24 10.87 5.14 0.12
C CYS A 24 10.97 5.31 1.64
N VAL A 25 12.20 5.42 2.15
CA VAL A 25 12.42 5.60 3.59
C VAL A 25 11.74 6.88 4.07
N ARG A 26 11.90 7.97 3.31
CA ARG A 26 11.28 9.23 3.70
C ARG A 26 9.77 9.11 3.78
N TRP A 27 9.14 8.49 2.79
CA TRP A 27 7.69 8.33 2.79
C TRP A 27 7.22 7.37 3.87
N LEU A 28 7.97 6.29 4.14
CA LEU A 28 7.64 5.37 5.21
C LEU A 28 7.70 6.05 6.58
N LEU A 29 8.68 6.93 6.78
CA LEU A 29 8.76 7.67 8.04
C LEU A 29 7.57 8.60 8.21
N ARG A 30 7.14 9.25 7.14
CA ARG A 30 5.96 10.10 7.21
C ARG A 30 4.72 9.30 7.53
N LEU A 31 4.57 8.13 6.89
CA LEU A 31 3.45 7.25 7.17
C LEU A 31 3.45 6.83 8.64
N ALA A 32 4.62 6.47 9.17
CA ALA A 32 4.72 6.06 10.56
C ALA A 32 4.31 7.16 11.52
N ARG A 33 4.64 8.41 11.19
CA ARG A 33 4.30 9.54 12.04
C ARG A 33 2.80 9.84 12.04
N THR A 34 2.12 9.53 10.95
CA THR A 34 0.69 9.84 10.83
C THR A 34 -0.18 8.62 11.05
N TRP A 35 0.42 7.48 11.42
CA TRP A 35 -0.32 6.22 11.54
C TRP A 35 -1.51 6.35 12.49
N ASP A 36 -1.31 7.01 13.63
CA ASP A 36 -2.34 7.16 14.64
C ASP A 36 -3.02 8.53 14.62
N ALA A 37 -2.82 9.31 13.56
CA ALA A 37 -3.41 10.63 13.49
C ALA A 37 -4.92 10.54 13.41
N PRO A 38 -5.65 11.44 14.11
CA PRO A 38 -7.12 11.40 14.08
C PRO A 38 -7.70 11.53 12.68
N GLU A 39 -7.05 12.30 11.83
CA GLU A 39 -7.52 12.48 10.46
C GLU A 39 -7.09 11.33 9.56
N GLY A 40 -6.34 10.36 10.08
CA GLY A 40 -5.91 9.22 9.31
C GLY A 40 -4.62 9.46 8.55
N CYS A 41 -4.17 8.44 7.84
CA CYS A 41 -2.91 8.50 7.10
C CYS A 41 -3.10 8.16 5.62
N PHE A 42 -4.31 8.38 5.10
CA PHE A 42 -4.61 7.99 3.73
C PHE A 42 -3.74 8.70 2.70
N TRP A 43 -3.51 10.00 2.90
CA TRP A 43 -2.68 10.76 1.97
C TRP A 43 -1.26 10.19 1.91
N GLU A 44 -0.70 9.88 3.09
CA GLU A 44 0.64 9.30 3.15
C GLU A 44 0.71 7.94 2.50
N GLN A 45 -0.33 7.12 2.68
CA GLN A 45 -0.41 5.83 2.01
C GLN A 45 -0.36 6.00 0.50
N LEU A 46 -1.09 6.98 -0.02
CA LEU A 46 -1.10 7.22 -1.46
C LEU A 46 0.27 7.66 -1.97
N GLN A 47 0.99 8.47 -1.19
CA GLN A 47 2.31 8.91 -1.61
C GLN A 47 3.31 7.76 -1.68
N VAL A 48 3.27 6.87 -0.67
CA VAL A 48 4.14 5.68 -0.70
C VAL A 48 3.78 4.81 -1.90
N ALA A 49 2.49 4.52 -2.08
CA ALA A 49 2.05 3.66 -3.17
C ALA A 49 2.40 4.25 -4.52
N ARG A 50 2.23 5.56 -4.68
CA ARG A 50 2.53 6.23 -5.94
C ARG A 50 4.02 6.18 -6.25
N HIS A 51 4.86 6.39 -5.23
CA HIS A 51 6.29 6.31 -5.44
C HIS A 51 6.71 4.92 -5.90
N ILE A 52 6.13 3.87 -5.28
CA ILE A 52 6.44 2.51 -5.69
C ILE A 52 5.96 2.25 -7.12
N ALA A 53 4.74 2.65 -7.43
CA ALA A 53 4.17 2.39 -8.75
C ALA A 53 4.96 3.07 -9.86
N GLN A 54 5.48 4.28 -9.60
CA GLN A 54 6.19 5.05 -10.61
C GLN A 54 7.70 4.82 -10.58
N GLY A 55 8.27 4.66 -9.38
CA GLY A 55 9.71 4.52 -9.22
C GLY A 55 10.21 3.10 -9.17
N HIS A 56 9.35 2.16 -8.78
CA HIS A 56 9.72 0.75 -8.63
C HIS A 56 8.66 -0.15 -9.26
N PRO A 57 8.32 0.06 -10.54
CA PRO A 57 7.23 -0.69 -11.15
C PRO A 57 7.47 -2.19 -11.19
N GLU A 58 8.73 -2.60 -11.25
CA GLU A 58 9.06 -4.03 -11.27
C GLU A 58 8.85 -4.69 -9.91
N ASP A 59 8.70 -3.92 -8.85
CA ASP A 59 8.50 -4.45 -7.50
C ASP A 59 7.04 -4.41 -7.05
N VAL A 60 6.15 -3.92 -7.91
CA VAL A 60 4.72 -3.90 -7.60
C VAL A 60 4.19 -5.33 -7.60
N PRO A 61 3.47 -5.75 -6.53
CA PRO A 61 2.93 -7.10 -6.49
C PRO A 61 1.93 -7.37 -7.63
N PRO A 62 1.73 -8.64 -7.96
CA PRO A 62 0.77 -8.98 -9.01
C PRO A 62 -0.67 -8.80 -8.53
N GLN A 63 -1.60 -9.01 -9.45
CA GLN A 63 -3.02 -8.96 -9.15
C GLN A 63 -3.37 -9.92 -8.02
N HIS A 64 -4.25 -9.46 -7.12
CA HIS A 64 -4.75 -10.32 -6.07
C HIS A 64 -5.60 -11.45 -6.67
N LEU A 65 -5.42 -12.65 -6.15
CA LEU A 65 -6.10 -13.83 -6.68
C LEU A 65 -7.30 -14.26 -5.85
N ASP A 66 -7.61 -13.55 -4.77
CA ASP A 66 -8.61 -13.96 -3.82
C ASP A 66 -9.86 -13.10 -3.91
N ASP A 67 -10.43 -13.02 -5.10
CA ASP A 67 -11.70 -12.32 -5.33
C ASP A 67 -11.64 -10.83 -5.01
N CYS A 68 -10.52 -10.20 -5.28
CA CYS A 68 -10.42 -8.77 -5.09
C CYS A 68 -11.18 -8.05 -6.20
N GLU A 69 -12.33 -7.46 -5.84
CA GLU A 69 -13.18 -6.79 -6.82
C GLU A 69 -12.50 -5.59 -7.44
N LEU A 70 -11.64 -4.90 -6.68
CA LEU A 70 -10.93 -3.76 -7.22
C LEU A 70 -9.94 -4.18 -8.30
N CYS A 71 -9.22 -5.28 -8.09
CA CYS A 71 -8.33 -5.80 -9.13
C CYS A 71 -9.09 -6.18 -10.38
N VAL A 72 -10.23 -6.85 -10.21
CA VAL A 72 -11.05 -7.24 -11.34
C VAL A 72 -11.53 -6.02 -12.10
N GLY A 73 -11.98 -5.01 -11.37
CA GLY A 73 -12.47 -3.78 -12.00
C GLY A 73 -11.38 -3.05 -12.75
N TYR A 74 -10.21 -2.90 -12.14
CA TYR A 74 -9.09 -2.20 -12.78
C TYR A 74 -8.58 -2.97 -14.00
N ALA A 75 -8.58 -4.30 -13.93
CA ALA A 75 -8.09 -5.11 -15.06
C ALA A 75 -8.93 -4.95 -16.30
N ARG A 76 -10.20 -4.53 -16.14
CA ARG A 76 -11.11 -4.34 -17.27
C ARG A 76 -11.02 -2.95 -17.87
N ARG A 77 -10.39 -2.02 -17.18
CA ARG A 77 -10.26 -0.65 -17.67
C ARG A 77 -9.11 -0.55 -18.64
N ASP A 78 -9.28 0.34 -19.60
CA ASP A 78 -8.33 0.46 -20.70
C ASP A 78 -7.71 1.84 -20.79
N ASP A 79 -7.97 2.71 -19.82
CA ASP A 79 -7.40 4.04 -19.84
C ASP A 79 -6.04 4.06 -19.15
N GLY A 80 -5.23 5.07 -19.50
CA GLY A 80 -3.87 5.14 -19.01
C GLY A 80 -3.77 5.34 -17.50
N ASP A 81 -4.74 6.03 -16.92
CA ASP A 81 -4.72 6.28 -15.48
C ASP A 81 -5.05 5.02 -14.69
N ALA A 82 -5.83 4.11 -15.29
CA ALA A 82 -6.21 2.89 -14.60
C ALA A 82 -5.00 2.04 -14.25
N ALA A 83 -4.01 1.98 -15.14
CA ALA A 83 -2.82 1.18 -14.88
C ALA A 83 -2.06 1.68 -13.65
N LEU A 84 -1.93 3.01 -13.53
CA LEU A 84 -1.23 3.58 -12.39
C LEU A 84 -2.02 3.39 -11.10
N VAL A 85 -3.32 3.63 -11.13
CA VAL A 85 -4.15 3.47 -9.94
C VAL A 85 -4.18 2.01 -9.51
N TRP A 86 -4.22 1.08 -10.47
CA TRP A 86 -4.19 -0.35 -10.15
C TRP A 86 -2.85 -0.72 -9.52
N ALA A 87 -1.75 -0.19 -10.05
CA ALA A 87 -0.43 -0.44 -9.48
C ALA A 87 -0.35 0.08 -8.05
N GLN A 88 -0.92 1.25 -7.78
CA GLN A 88 -0.98 1.80 -6.42
C GLN A 88 -1.78 0.90 -5.49
N HIS A 89 -2.89 0.39 -5.97
CA HIS A 89 -3.72 -0.53 -5.18
C HIS A 89 -2.92 -1.76 -4.75
N ARG A 90 -2.16 -2.35 -5.68
CA ARG A 90 -1.36 -3.54 -5.38
C ARG A 90 -0.14 -3.21 -4.53
N ALA A 91 0.47 -2.05 -4.77
CA ALA A 91 1.66 -1.64 -4.02
C ALA A 91 1.38 -1.46 -2.54
N ARG A 92 0.15 -1.12 -2.17
CA ARG A 92 -0.19 -0.93 -0.76
C ARG A 92 -0.02 -2.20 0.06
N ASP A 93 -0.07 -3.37 -0.57
CA ASP A 93 0.17 -4.63 0.12
C ASP A 93 1.57 -4.72 0.71
N LEU A 94 2.52 -3.95 0.21
CA LEU A 94 3.90 -4.01 0.67
C LEU A 94 4.10 -3.34 2.02
N PHE A 95 3.20 -2.44 2.43
CA PHE A 95 3.40 -1.68 3.66
C PHE A 95 2.13 -1.49 4.48
N MET A 96 0.98 -1.97 4.01
CA MET A 96 -0.28 -1.85 4.73
C MET A 96 -0.87 -3.22 5.01
N PRO A 97 -1.61 -3.39 6.14
CA PRO A 97 -2.30 -4.66 6.38
C PRO A 97 -3.29 -4.95 5.25
N PRO A 98 -3.47 -6.22 4.89
CA PRO A 98 -4.35 -6.55 3.76
C PRO A 98 -5.77 -6.02 3.90
N SER A 99 -6.30 -6.03 5.12
CA SER A 99 -7.67 -5.56 5.34
C SER A 99 -7.83 -4.08 5.01
N ILE A 100 -6.76 -3.30 5.12
CA ILE A 100 -6.79 -1.89 4.80
C ILE A 100 -6.35 -1.66 3.36
N ALA A 101 -5.33 -2.38 2.93
CA ALA A 101 -4.78 -2.18 1.60
C ALA A 101 -5.83 -2.41 0.51
N ARG A 102 -6.76 -3.34 0.75
CA ARG A 102 -7.73 -3.72 -0.27
C ARG A 102 -9.00 -2.89 -0.27
N LEU A 103 -9.09 -1.91 0.60
CA LEU A 103 -10.25 -1.02 0.58
C LEU A 103 -10.22 -0.03 -0.58
N LEU A 104 -9.07 0.23 -1.10
CA LEU A 104 -8.88 1.19 -2.17
C LEU A 104 -8.02 0.57 -3.27
#